data_dbd9abd1257ca6cba06c619dc4bdd040
#
_entry.id   dbd9abd1257ca6cba06c619dc4bdd040
#
_cell.length_a   1.000
_cell.length_b   1.000
_cell.length_c   1.000
_cell.angle_alpha   90.00
_cell.angle_beta   90.00
_cell.angle_gamma   90.00
#
_symmetry.space_group_name_H-M   'P 1'
#
loop_
_entity.id
_entity.type
_entity.pdbx_description
1 polymer ?
#
loop_
_entity_poly.entity_id
_entity_poly.type
_entity_poly.pdbx_seq_one_letter_code
_entity_poly.pdbx_strand_id
1 'polypeptide(L)'
;MTTNERHLSTTALARRMGKESKELFVLLTSGGWIVKVDDHWRLTEKGKFEGGIYVNHPRYGEYIAWPEAIHQHPLFALLPEAPLTASNIGHKTGLPARLVNLLLGERGWLKKHVRGWLLTPAGKQIGGQQHEAESSGIPYVTWPETLLDNPRFLHGVAQLTADGQLADSLTLDGRQVNTPMARMIANWLYITDVCFATNYQLEWEGEALITDFFVPAARLCIDYWAADSQAADLASQLAKQSLYKKHKIQFVEVHEQDVGQMDEVLARTLLRLGIAIY
;
A
#
# COMPACT_ATOMS: atom_id res chain seq x y z
N MET A 1 6.17 30.82 -36.04
CA MET A 1 6.62 30.62 -34.63
C MET A 1 6.82 29.14 -34.47
N THR A 2 8.06 28.68 -34.61
CA THR A 2 8.42 27.27 -34.41
C THR A 2 8.47 27.02 -32.89
N THR A 3 7.42 26.44 -32.36
CA THR A 3 7.42 25.83 -31.04
C THR A 3 8.53 24.77 -31.04
N ASN A 4 9.54 24.97 -30.22
CA ASN A 4 10.64 24.04 -30.05
C ASN A 4 10.09 22.83 -29.26
N GLU A 5 9.33 21.95 -29.97
CA GLU A 5 8.76 20.75 -29.37
C GLU A 5 9.90 19.83 -28.93
N ARG A 6 9.94 19.55 -27.65
CA ARG A 6 10.93 18.66 -27.06
C ARG A 6 10.64 17.23 -27.52
N HIS A 7 11.63 16.62 -28.19
CA HIS A 7 11.56 15.22 -28.62
C HIS A 7 12.26 14.31 -27.61
N LEU A 8 11.66 13.19 -27.32
CA LEU A 8 12.18 12.16 -26.41
C LEU A 8 12.49 10.90 -27.20
N SER A 9 13.62 10.24 -26.92
CA SER A 9 13.88 8.90 -27.46
C SER A 9 12.79 7.93 -27.00
N THR A 10 12.55 6.86 -27.77
CA THR A 10 11.54 5.83 -27.42
C THR A 10 11.75 5.30 -25.98
N THR A 11 13.00 5.09 -25.58
CA THR A 11 13.33 4.66 -24.20
C THR A 11 13.03 5.75 -23.15
N ALA A 12 13.31 7.02 -23.47
CA ALA A 12 13.00 8.13 -22.56
C ALA A 12 11.49 8.35 -22.44
N LEU A 13 10.75 8.19 -23.54
CA LEU A 13 9.29 8.24 -23.56
C LEU A 13 8.67 7.12 -22.70
N ALA A 14 9.16 5.87 -22.85
CA ALA A 14 8.71 4.73 -22.04
C ALA A 14 8.92 5.01 -20.54
N ARG A 15 10.11 5.48 -20.15
CA ARG A 15 10.44 5.83 -18.76
C ARG A 15 9.52 6.93 -18.23
N ARG A 16 9.22 7.95 -19.02
CA ARG A 16 8.30 9.02 -18.63
C ARG A 16 6.87 8.52 -18.38
N MET A 17 6.44 7.52 -19.17
CA MET A 17 5.13 6.88 -19.03
C MET A 17 5.10 5.79 -17.95
N GLY A 18 6.22 5.54 -17.24
CA GLY A 18 6.32 4.46 -16.27
C GLY A 18 6.20 3.06 -16.88
N LYS A 19 6.59 2.90 -18.16
CA LYS A 19 6.47 1.65 -18.93
C LYS A 19 7.84 1.07 -19.27
N GLU A 20 7.86 -0.23 -19.53
CA GLU A 20 9.05 -0.90 -20.06
C GLU A 20 9.32 -0.47 -21.52
N SER A 21 10.59 -0.18 -21.84
CA SER A 21 10.96 0.19 -23.21
C SER A 21 10.54 -0.87 -24.25
N LYS A 22 10.65 -2.15 -23.87
CA LYS A 22 10.27 -3.27 -24.74
C LYS A 22 8.78 -3.24 -25.11
N GLU A 23 7.91 -2.95 -24.16
CA GLU A 23 6.46 -2.83 -24.39
C GLU A 23 6.15 -1.70 -25.36
N LEU A 24 6.84 -0.56 -25.20
CA LEU A 24 6.63 0.58 -26.09
C LEU A 24 7.09 0.27 -27.52
N PHE A 25 8.22 -0.42 -27.70
CA PHE A 25 8.67 -0.85 -29.02
C PHE A 25 7.68 -1.83 -29.68
N VAL A 26 7.13 -2.77 -28.91
CA VAL A 26 6.09 -3.71 -29.41
C VAL A 26 4.83 -2.94 -29.82
N LEU A 27 4.37 -1.99 -29.01
CA LEU A 27 3.19 -1.19 -29.33
C LEU A 27 3.39 -0.36 -30.60
N LEU A 28 4.50 0.36 -30.72
CA LEU A 28 4.81 1.17 -31.89
C LEU A 28 4.92 0.32 -33.16
N THR A 29 5.44 -0.92 -33.03
CA THR A 29 5.50 -1.87 -34.15
C THR A 29 4.11 -2.37 -34.53
N SER A 30 3.28 -2.78 -33.56
CA SER A 30 1.90 -3.24 -33.82
C SER A 30 1.01 -2.11 -34.34
N GLY A 31 1.26 -0.87 -33.89
CA GLY A 31 0.62 0.33 -34.41
C GLY A 31 1.07 0.72 -35.84
N GLY A 32 2.12 0.06 -36.35
CA GLY A 32 2.68 0.30 -37.68
C GLY A 32 3.46 1.62 -37.77
N TRP A 33 4.01 2.13 -36.64
CA TRP A 33 4.78 3.37 -36.62
C TRP A 33 6.28 3.15 -36.84
N ILE A 34 6.77 2.00 -36.40
CA ILE A 34 8.15 1.56 -36.59
C ILE A 34 8.19 0.13 -37.13
N VAL A 35 9.28 -0.21 -37.77
CA VAL A 35 9.58 -1.56 -38.27
C VAL A 35 11.04 -1.90 -37.96
N LYS A 36 11.34 -3.15 -37.68
CA LYS A 36 12.72 -3.62 -37.49
C LYS A 36 13.29 -4.14 -38.82
N VAL A 37 14.32 -3.50 -39.34
CA VAL A 37 15.02 -3.89 -40.58
C VAL A 37 16.51 -4.03 -40.25
N ASP A 38 17.11 -5.17 -40.57
CA ASP A 38 18.55 -5.45 -40.33
C ASP A 38 18.98 -5.09 -38.89
N ASP A 39 18.20 -5.54 -37.91
CA ASP A 39 18.38 -5.25 -36.48
C ASP A 39 18.26 -3.77 -36.05
N HIS A 40 17.95 -2.86 -36.97
CA HIS A 40 17.73 -1.44 -36.70
C HIS A 40 16.25 -1.08 -36.76
N TRP A 41 15.82 -0.19 -35.86
CA TRP A 41 14.48 0.37 -35.88
C TRP A 41 14.36 1.47 -36.92
N ARG A 42 13.36 1.40 -37.79
CA ARG A 42 13.07 2.40 -38.81
C ARG A 42 11.64 2.93 -38.67
N LEU A 43 11.50 4.25 -38.92
CA LEU A 43 10.19 4.88 -39.01
C LEU A 43 9.47 4.42 -40.28
N THR A 44 8.22 4.10 -40.15
CA THR A 44 7.32 3.98 -41.29
C THR A 44 6.78 5.36 -41.72
N GLU A 45 6.11 5.46 -42.85
CA GLU A 45 5.43 6.70 -43.25
C GLU A 45 4.40 7.14 -42.19
N LYS A 46 3.69 6.18 -41.58
CA LYS A 46 2.78 6.46 -40.48
C LYS A 46 3.54 7.03 -39.24
N GLY A 47 4.66 6.42 -38.84
CA GLY A 47 5.47 6.92 -37.72
C GLY A 47 6.00 8.34 -37.98
N LYS A 48 6.37 8.67 -39.20
CA LYS A 48 6.77 10.05 -39.56
C LYS A 48 5.57 11.01 -39.49
N PHE A 49 4.40 10.58 -39.94
CA PHE A 49 3.16 11.36 -39.86
C PHE A 49 2.78 11.68 -38.44
N GLU A 50 3.00 10.74 -37.49
CA GLU A 50 2.76 10.92 -36.06
C GLU A 50 3.88 11.72 -35.35
N GLY A 51 4.81 12.28 -36.10
CA GLY A 51 5.84 13.17 -35.60
C GLY A 51 7.15 12.50 -35.17
N GLY A 52 7.31 11.22 -35.51
CA GLY A 52 8.60 10.53 -35.28
C GLY A 52 9.70 11.11 -36.15
N ILE A 53 10.87 11.34 -35.58
CA ILE A 53 12.07 11.85 -36.25
C ILE A 53 13.29 10.99 -35.94
N TYR A 54 14.31 11.06 -36.79
CA TYR A 54 15.62 10.51 -36.50
C TYR A 54 16.47 11.58 -35.85
N VAL A 55 17.15 11.21 -34.75
CA VAL A 55 18.10 12.05 -34.06
C VAL A 55 19.46 11.36 -34.07
N ASN A 56 20.48 12.06 -34.52
CA ASN A 56 21.86 11.54 -34.49
C ASN A 56 22.60 12.07 -33.25
N HIS A 57 23.06 11.15 -32.41
CA HIS A 57 23.81 11.52 -31.21
C HIS A 57 25.24 11.03 -31.30
N PRO A 58 26.26 11.88 -31.02
CA PRO A 58 27.67 11.56 -31.17
C PRO A 58 28.11 10.26 -30.46
N ARG A 59 27.49 9.92 -29.34
CA ARG A 59 27.86 8.77 -28.51
C ARG A 59 26.99 7.53 -28.77
N TYR A 60 25.71 7.70 -29.15
CA TYR A 60 24.74 6.63 -29.23
C TYR A 60 24.24 6.31 -30.64
N GLY A 61 24.76 7.04 -31.63
CA GLY A 61 24.35 6.88 -33.02
C GLY A 61 22.97 7.45 -33.32
N GLU A 62 22.37 6.98 -34.41
CA GLU A 62 21.03 7.39 -34.85
C GLU A 62 19.96 6.64 -34.08
N TYR A 63 18.93 7.35 -33.58
CA TYR A 63 17.78 6.77 -32.89
C TYR A 63 16.49 7.52 -33.23
N ILE A 64 15.35 6.87 -33.01
CA ILE A 64 14.03 7.47 -33.22
C ILE A 64 13.62 8.26 -31.97
N ALA A 65 13.15 9.48 -32.20
CA ALA A 65 12.60 10.35 -31.17
C ALA A 65 11.19 10.80 -31.53
N TRP A 66 10.39 11.07 -30.50
CA TRP A 66 8.98 11.38 -30.59
C TRP A 66 8.67 12.69 -29.88
N PRO A 67 7.69 13.47 -30.36
CA PRO A 67 7.21 14.66 -29.64
C PRO A 67 6.79 14.28 -28.21
N GLU A 68 7.08 15.16 -27.26
CA GLU A 68 6.73 14.90 -25.85
C GLU A 68 5.22 14.68 -25.66
N ALA A 69 4.37 15.38 -26.42
CA ALA A 69 2.92 15.26 -26.35
C ALA A 69 2.36 13.96 -26.93
N ILE A 70 3.18 13.14 -27.61
CA ILE A 70 2.74 11.91 -28.28
C ILE A 70 2.15 10.88 -27.30
N HIS A 71 2.51 10.93 -26.00
CA HIS A 71 1.98 10.04 -24.97
C HIS A 71 0.46 10.14 -24.79
N GLN A 72 -0.15 11.23 -25.26
CA GLN A 72 -1.61 11.44 -25.23
C GLN A 72 -2.33 10.78 -26.43
N HIS A 73 -1.58 10.27 -27.41
CA HIS A 73 -2.19 9.62 -28.56
C HIS A 73 -2.93 8.32 -28.17
N PRO A 74 -4.12 8.03 -28.73
CA PRO A 74 -4.93 6.86 -28.37
C PRO A 74 -4.20 5.51 -28.46
N LEU A 75 -3.16 5.39 -29.31
CA LEU A 75 -2.33 4.19 -29.38
C LEU A 75 -1.74 3.82 -28.03
N PHE A 76 -1.32 4.80 -27.23
CA PHE A 76 -0.68 4.57 -25.92
C PHE A 76 -1.68 4.16 -24.83
N ALA A 77 -2.96 4.43 -25.03
CA ALA A 77 -4.02 3.90 -24.16
C ALA A 77 -4.14 2.36 -24.25
N LEU A 78 -3.56 1.75 -25.26
CA LEU A 78 -3.51 0.28 -25.41
C LEU A 78 -2.35 -0.37 -24.65
N LEU A 79 -1.43 0.44 -24.08
CA LEU A 79 -0.39 -0.12 -23.21
C LEU A 79 -1.01 -0.66 -21.93
N PRO A 80 -0.69 -1.89 -21.54
CA PRO A 80 -1.10 -2.38 -20.25
C PRO A 80 -0.54 -1.45 -19.16
N GLU A 81 -1.36 -1.16 -18.18
CA GLU A 81 -0.88 -0.40 -17.02
C GLU A 81 0.22 -1.17 -16.32
N ALA A 82 1.24 -0.44 -15.82
CA ALA A 82 2.32 -1.09 -15.09
C ALA A 82 1.76 -1.79 -13.85
N PRO A 83 2.07 -3.07 -13.63
CA PRO A 83 1.55 -3.79 -12.47
C PRO A 83 2.01 -3.13 -11.17
N LEU A 84 1.10 -3.03 -10.20
CA LEU A 84 1.32 -2.34 -8.93
C LEU A 84 2.03 -3.26 -7.94
N THR A 85 3.09 -2.77 -7.32
CA THR A 85 3.67 -3.38 -6.11
C THR A 85 2.85 -3.00 -4.87
N ALA A 86 3.06 -3.69 -3.75
CA ALA A 86 2.44 -3.31 -2.47
C ALA A 86 2.77 -1.87 -2.06
N SER A 87 3.95 -1.36 -2.41
CA SER A 87 4.33 0.04 -2.16
C SER A 87 3.53 1.01 -3.03
N ASN A 88 3.33 0.71 -4.33
CA ASN A 88 2.51 1.54 -5.21
C ASN A 88 1.04 1.57 -4.75
N ILE A 89 0.49 0.40 -4.36
CA ILE A 89 -0.86 0.29 -3.79
C ILE A 89 -0.94 1.11 -2.50
N GLY A 90 0.06 0.99 -1.63
CA GLY A 90 0.13 1.74 -0.38
C GLY A 90 0.09 3.24 -0.59
N HIS A 91 0.84 3.78 -1.55
CA HIS A 91 0.79 5.21 -1.91
C HIS A 91 -0.60 5.65 -2.39
N LYS A 92 -1.33 4.78 -3.12
CA LYS A 92 -2.67 5.08 -3.63
C LYS A 92 -3.76 4.96 -2.54
N THR A 93 -3.55 4.16 -1.51
CA THR A 93 -4.54 3.85 -0.46
C THR A 93 -4.24 4.49 0.90
N GLY A 94 -3.09 5.14 1.06
CA GLY A 94 -2.64 5.68 2.34
C GLY A 94 -2.16 4.62 3.35
N LEU A 95 -1.99 3.36 2.93
CA LEU A 95 -1.52 2.28 3.80
C LEU A 95 -0.02 2.01 3.61
N PRO A 96 0.72 1.69 4.68
CA PRO A 96 2.07 1.15 4.53
C PRO A 96 2.07 -0.16 3.72
N ALA A 97 3.09 -0.37 2.87
CA ALA A 97 3.21 -1.58 2.03
C ALA A 97 3.09 -2.89 2.82
N ARG A 98 3.57 -2.89 4.07
CA ARG A 98 3.43 -4.02 4.99
C ARG A 98 1.94 -4.34 5.26
N LEU A 99 1.14 -3.33 5.60
CA LEU A 99 -0.29 -3.51 5.85
C LEU A 99 -1.06 -3.91 4.59
N VAL A 100 -0.67 -3.41 3.42
CA VAL A 100 -1.23 -3.87 2.13
C VAL A 100 -1.01 -5.37 1.96
N ASN A 101 0.21 -5.86 2.16
CA ASN A 101 0.50 -7.29 2.03
C ASN A 101 -0.25 -8.15 3.08
N LEU A 102 -0.35 -7.66 4.32
CA LEU A 102 -1.12 -8.34 5.38
C LEU A 102 -2.60 -8.41 5.04
N LEU A 103 -3.19 -7.31 4.54
CA LEU A 103 -4.57 -7.28 4.09
C LEU A 103 -4.82 -8.26 2.92
N LEU A 104 -3.91 -8.28 1.93
CA LEU A 104 -4.00 -9.24 0.82
C LEU A 104 -3.84 -10.69 1.30
N GLY A 105 -3.06 -10.90 2.36
CA GLY A 105 -2.93 -12.19 3.05
C GLY A 105 -4.22 -12.59 3.78
N GLU A 106 -4.84 -11.66 4.51
CA GLU A 106 -6.13 -11.86 5.19
C GLU A 106 -7.24 -12.22 4.19
N ARG A 107 -7.24 -11.60 3.00
CA ARG A 107 -8.16 -11.96 1.90
C ARG A 107 -7.88 -13.31 1.26
N GLY A 108 -6.80 -13.99 1.66
CA GLY A 108 -6.38 -15.28 1.10
C GLY A 108 -5.74 -15.18 -0.28
N TRP A 109 -5.36 -13.98 -0.72
CA TRP A 109 -4.72 -13.75 -2.03
C TRP A 109 -3.20 -13.87 -1.98
N LEU A 110 -2.61 -13.65 -0.80
CA LEU A 110 -1.21 -13.88 -0.50
C LEU A 110 -1.05 -14.89 0.64
N LYS A 111 0.12 -15.52 0.67
CA LYS A 111 0.58 -16.34 1.78
C LYS A 111 1.93 -15.84 2.25
N LYS A 112 2.11 -15.66 3.54
CA LYS A 112 3.39 -15.32 4.14
C LYS A 112 4.40 -16.43 3.91
N HIS A 113 5.59 -16.07 3.48
CA HIS A 113 6.77 -16.93 3.36
C HIS A 113 7.88 -16.38 4.24
N VAL A 114 8.86 -17.22 4.60
CA VAL A 114 10.00 -16.85 5.47
C VAL A 114 10.73 -15.59 4.98
N ARG A 115 10.85 -15.41 3.67
CA ARG A 115 11.56 -14.28 3.05
C ARG A 115 10.67 -13.21 2.44
N GLY A 116 9.37 -13.46 2.26
CA GLY A 116 8.51 -12.53 1.54
C GLY A 116 7.08 -13.02 1.40
N TRP A 117 6.49 -12.89 0.23
CA TRP A 117 5.09 -13.19 -0.02
C TRP A 117 4.91 -14.08 -1.25
N LEU A 118 4.11 -15.11 -1.11
CA LEU A 118 3.75 -16.01 -2.20
C LEU A 118 2.31 -15.79 -2.64
N LEU A 119 2.12 -15.84 -3.95
CA LEU A 119 0.81 -15.75 -4.57
C LEU A 119 0.02 -17.04 -4.37
N THR A 120 -1.23 -16.92 -3.94
CA THR A 120 -2.15 -18.05 -3.85
C THR A 120 -2.90 -18.29 -5.17
N PRO A 121 -3.55 -19.45 -5.35
CA PRO A 121 -4.44 -19.66 -6.50
C PRO A 121 -5.55 -18.61 -6.59
N ALA A 122 -6.12 -18.19 -5.45
CA ALA A 122 -7.14 -17.13 -5.40
C ALA A 122 -6.57 -15.78 -5.81
N GLY A 123 -5.35 -15.44 -5.36
CA GLY A 123 -4.65 -14.22 -5.79
C GLY A 123 -4.35 -14.20 -7.29
N LYS A 124 -4.00 -15.35 -7.85
CA LYS A 124 -3.80 -15.49 -9.32
C LYS A 124 -5.07 -15.23 -10.11
N GLN A 125 -6.24 -15.66 -9.60
CA GLN A 125 -7.54 -15.43 -10.26
C GLN A 125 -7.91 -13.95 -10.38
N ILE A 126 -7.44 -13.12 -9.45
CA ILE A 126 -7.65 -11.65 -9.51
C ILE A 126 -6.52 -10.90 -10.21
N GLY A 127 -5.64 -11.62 -10.91
CA GLY A 127 -4.60 -11.04 -11.76
C GLY A 127 -3.24 -10.82 -11.10
N GLY A 128 -3.03 -11.31 -9.88
CA GLY A 128 -1.72 -11.26 -9.23
C GLY A 128 -0.65 -12.02 -10.01
N GLN A 129 0.59 -11.53 -9.98
CA GLN A 129 1.75 -12.15 -10.63
C GLN A 129 2.90 -12.30 -9.64
N GLN A 130 3.47 -13.51 -9.57
CA GLN A 130 4.60 -13.80 -8.70
C GLN A 130 5.92 -13.38 -9.35
N HIS A 131 6.79 -12.74 -8.56
CA HIS A 131 8.14 -12.34 -8.95
C HIS A 131 9.15 -12.69 -7.86
N GLU A 132 10.41 -12.61 -8.22
CA GLU A 132 11.55 -12.66 -7.30
C GLU A 132 12.44 -11.45 -7.57
N ALA A 133 12.91 -10.81 -6.52
CA ALA A 133 13.83 -9.68 -6.63
C ALA A 133 15.20 -10.16 -7.10
N GLU A 134 15.70 -9.65 -8.22
CA GLU A 134 16.96 -10.08 -8.86
C GLU A 134 18.16 -10.03 -7.91
N SER A 135 18.22 -9.01 -7.04
CA SER A 135 19.36 -8.80 -6.13
C SER A 135 19.33 -9.65 -4.86
N SER A 136 18.14 -10.08 -4.39
CA SER A 136 17.97 -10.74 -3.08
C SER A 136 17.26 -12.09 -3.14
N GLY A 137 16.63 -12.45 -4.28
CA GLY A 137 15.78 -13.62 -4.42
C GLY A 137 14.55 -13.60 -3.52
N ILE A 138 14.16 -12.42 -3.01
CA ILE A 138 12.98 -12.28 -2.16
C ILE A 138 11.71 -12.34 -3.03
N PRO A 139 10.79 -13.28 -2.75
CA PRO A 139 9.54 -13.36 -3.50
C PRO A 139 8.62 -12.18 -3.16
N TYR A 140 8.06 -11.56 -4.20
CA TYR A 140 7.04 -10.53 -4.10
C TYR A 140 5.98 -10.70 -5.17
N VAL A 141 4.86 -9.98 -5.03
CA VAL A 141 3.72 -10.07 -5.96
C VAL A 141 3.38 -8.69 -6.48
N THR A 142 3.05 -8.62 -7.76
CA THR A 142 2.47 -7.43 -8.38
C THR A 142 1.01 -7.67 -8.76
N TRP A 143 0.26 -6.58 -8.89
CA TRP A 143 -1.18 -6.60 -9.08
C TRP A 143 -1.60 -5.69 -10.22
N PRO A 144 -2.67 -6.03 -10.96
CA PRO A 144 -3.25 -5.12 -11.94
C PRO A 144 -3.91 -3.92 -11.22
N GLU A 145 -4.03 -2.79 -11.91
CA GLU A 145 -4.67 -1.60 -11.34
C GLU A 145 -6.14 -1.85 -10.96
N THR A 146 -6.81 -2.77 -11.65
CA THR A 146 -8.18 -3.23 -11.33
C THR A 146 -8.34 -3.78 -9.91
N LEU A 147 -7.24 -4.13 -9.21
CA LEU A 147 -7.29 -4.47 -7.79
C LEU A 147 -7.84 -3.32 -6.96
N LEU A 148 -7.53 -2.07 -7.33
CA LEU A 148 -7.99 -0.88 -6.61
C LEU A 148 -9.50 -0.65 -6.70
N ASP A 149 -10.16 -1.27 -7.69
CA ASP A 149 -11.62 -1.24 -7.85
C ASP A 149 -12.29 -2.49 -7.27
N ASN A 150 -11.50 -3.43 -6.72
CA ASN A 150 -12.06 -4.67 -6.16
C ASN A 150 -12.80 -4.38 -4.85
N PRO A 151 -14.12 -4.68 -4.75
CA PRO A 151 -14.92 -4.32 -3.57
C PRO A 151 -14.40 -4.96 -2.26
N ARG A 152 -13.85 -6.17 -2.33
CA ARG A 152 -13.30 -6.86 -1.15
C ARG A 152 -12.00 -6.20 -0.67
N PHE A 153 -11.18 -5.71 -1.62
CA PHE A 153 -9.97 -4.97 -1.31
C PHE A 153 -10.31 -3.59 -0.72
N LEU A 154 -11.19 -2.84 -1.39
CA LEU A 154 -11.64 -1.51 -0.93
C LEU A 154 -12.27 -1.56 0.46
N HIS A 155 -13.11 -2.59 0.72
CA HIS A 155 -13.66 -2.78 2.06
C HIS A 155 -12.55 -2.99 3.11
N GLY A 156 -11.53 -3.78 2.81
CA GLY A 156 -10.40 -3.98 3.72
C GLY A 156 -9.58 -2.70 3.95
N VAL A 157 -9.34 -1.91 2.90
CA VAL A 157 -8.68 -0.60 3.03
C VAL A 157 -9.49 0.32 3.94
N ALA A 158 -10.80 0.44 3.71
CA ALA A 158 -11.68 1.27 4.54
C ALA A 158 -11.74 0.82 6.01
N GLN A 159 -11.52 -0.47 6.29
CA GLN A 159 -11.42 -1.01 7.64
C GLN A 159 -10.12 -0.61 8.38
N LEU A 160 -9.07 -0.24 7.63
CA LEU A 160 -7.74 0.10 8.15
C LEU A 160 -7.43 1.60 8.08
N THR A 161 -8.31 2.41 7.49
CA THR A 161 -8.15 3.85 7.36
C THR A 161 -9.26 4.62 8.08
N ALA A 162 -8.98 5.88 8.46
CA ALA A 162 -9.96 6.74 9.13
C ALA A 162 -11.08 7.20 8.19
N ASP A 163 -10.84 7.20 6.87
CA ASP A 163 -11.78 7.70 5.86
C ASP A 163 -13.00 6.79 5.63
N GLY A 164 -12.99 5.61 6.22
CA GLY A 164 -14.09 4.67 6.10
C GLY A 164 -15.32 5.11 6.90
N GLN A 165 -16.23 5.86 6.27
CA GLN A 165 -17.63 5.94 6.71
C GLN A 165 -18.28 4.58 6.50
N LEU A 166 -17.85 3.59 7.28
CA LEU A 166 -18.50 2.29 7.26
C LEU A 166 -19.76 2.39 8.10
N ALA A 167 -20.88 2.08 7.46
CA ALA A 167 -22.16 1.91 8.14
C ALA A 167 -22.09 0.79 9.21
N ASP A 168 -21.12 -0.12 9.05
CA ASP A 168 -20.92 -1.26 9.94
C ASP A 168 -19.88 -0.96 11.01
N SER A 169 -20.28 -1.16 12.26
CA SER A 169 -19.40 -1.14 13.43
C SER A 169 -18.61 -2.45 13.62
N LEU A 170 -18.63 -3.35 12.60
CA LEU A 170 -17.92 -4.63 12.65
C LEU A 170 -16.47 -4.49 12.23
N THR A 171 -15.60 -5.18 12.95
CA THR A 171 -14.18 -5.37 12.62
C THR A 171 -14.00 -6.52 11.62
N LEU A 172 -12.76 -6.67 11.09
CA LEU A 172 -12.41 -7.77 10.19
C LEU A 172 -12.59 -9.16 10.82
N ASP A 173 -12.42 -9.27 12.13
CA ASP A 173 -12.63 -10.50 12.90
C ASP A 173 -14.08 -10.66 13.43
N GLY A 174 -14.99 -9.77 13.00
CA GLY A 174 -16.42 -9.85 13.31
C GLY A 174 -16.84 -9.31 14.69
N ARG A 175 -15.96 -8.60 15.39
CA ARG A 175 -16.31 -7.92 16.65
C ARG A 175 -17.06 -6.64 16.39
N GLN A 176 -17.95 -6.29 17.31
CA GLN A 176 -18.62 -5.00 17.29
C GLN A 176 -17.85 -3.99 18.11
N VAL A 177 -17.64 -2.80 17.56
CA VAL A 177 -16.93 -1.68 18.20
C VAL A 177 -17.72 -0.38 18.02
N ASN A 178 -17.51 0.57 18.93
CA ASN A 178 -18.34 1.75 19.01
C ASN A 178 -17.78 2.97 18.26
N THR A 179 -16.50 2.94 17.87
CA THR A 179 -15.84 4.07 17.21
C THR A 179 -15.01 3.62 16.01
N PRO A 180 -14.86 4.47 14.97
CA PRO A 180 -13.98 4.18 13.85
C PRO A 180 -12.55 3.88 14.28
N MET A 181 -12.05 4.57 15.29
CA MET A 181 -10.69 4.38 15.79
C MET A 181 -10.52 3.03 16.51
N ALA A 182 -11.49 2.64 17.34
CA ALA A 182 -11.47 1.31 17.96
C ALA A 182 -11.47 0.21 16.88
N ARG A 183 -12.21 0.41 15.79
CA ARG A 183 -12.19 -0.50 14.64
C ARG A 183 -10.80 -0.56 13.98
N MET A 184 -10.18 0.57 13.74
CA MET A 184 -8.84 0.62 13.13
C MET A 184 -7.81 -0.09 13.99
N ILE A 185 -7.78 0.18 15.30
CA ILE A 185 -6.86 -0.47 16.24
C ILE A 185 -7.12 -1.98 16.30
N ALA A 186 -8.39 -2.40 16.44
CA ALA A 186 -8.75 -3.81 16.45
C ALA A 186 -8.32 -4.53 15.17
N ASN A 187 -8.61 -3.94 14.00
CA ASN A 187 -8.24 -4.50 12.71
C ASN A 187 -6.73 -4.54 12.50
N TRP A 188 -6.01 -3.52 12.97
CA TRP A 188 -4.55 -3.51 12.92
C TRP A 188 -3.96 -4.65 13.76
N LEU A 189 -4.44 -4.83 15.00
CA LEU A 189 -4.02 -5.93 15.87
C LEU A 189 -4.33 -7.29 15.24
N TYR A 190 -5.53 -7.43 14.67
CA TYR A 190 -5.97 -8.66 14.02
C TYR A 190 -5.09 -9.04 12.82
N ILE A 191 -4.88 -8.12 11.86
CA ILE A 191 -4.09 -8.44 10.65
C ILE A 191 -2.60 -8.61 10.92
N THR A 192 -2.11 -8.09 12.05
CA THR A 192 -0.71 -8.28 12.50
C THR A 192 -0.52 -9.54 13.35
N ASP A 193 -1.57 -10.36 13.45
CA ASP A 193 -1.57 -11.63 14.21
C ASP A 193 -1.29 -11.45 15.71
N VAL A 194 -1.73 -10.32 16.26
CA VAL A 194 -1.61 -10.02 17.69
C VAL A 194 -2.90 -10.40 18.41
N CYS A 195 -2.82 -11.35 19.34
CA CYS A 195 -3.96 -11.71 20.18
C CYS A 195 -4.27 -10.58 21.18
N PHE A 196 -5.54 -10.17 21.26
CA PHE A 196 -5.99 -9.08 22.12
C PHE A 196 -7.41 -9.29 22.65
N ALA A 197 -7.74 -8.60 23.74
CA ALA A 197 -9.08 -8.43 24.25
C ALA A 197 -9.51 -6.97 24.15
N THR A 198 -10.81 -6.72 24.02
CA THR A 198 -11.42 -5.38 24.02
C THR A 198 -12.15 -5.12 25.32
N ASN A 199 -12.18 -3.86 25.78
CA ASN A 199 -12.84 -3.44 27.02
C ASN A 199 -12.43 -4.34 28.20
N TYR A 200 -11.14 -4.60 28.33
CA TYR A 200 -10.62 -5.54 29.31
C TYR A 200 -10.54 -4.90 30.70
N GLN A 201 -11.14 -5.55 31.67
CA GLN A 201 -11.10 -5.10 33.06
C GLN A 201 -9.90 -5.70 33.78
N LEU A 202 -9.06 -4.84 34.32
CA LEU A 202 -7.98 -5.16 35.23
C LEU A 202 -8.47 -4.90 36.65
N GLU A 203 -8.26 -5.85 37.55
CA GLU A 203 -8.68 -5.75 38.93
C GLU A 203 -7.50 -5.95 39.88
N TRP A 204 -7.44 -5.11 40.90
CA TRP A 204 -6.53 -5.19 42.03
C TRP A 204 -7.32 -5.01 43.33
N GLU A 205 -6.74 -5.30 44.44
CA GLU A 205 -7.39 -5.15 45.73
C GLU A 205 -7.86 -3.70 45.96
N GLY A 206 -9.18 -3.48 45.87
CA GLY A 206 -9.83 -2.18 46.03
C GLY A 206 -9.79 -1.24 44.83
N GLU A 207 -9.26 -1.68 43.67
CA GLU A 207 -9.15 -0.86 42.48
C GLU A 207 -9.51 -1.68 41.23
N ALA A 208 -10.17 -1.04 40.28
CA ALA A 208 -10.45 -1.62 38.96
C ALA A 208 -10.23 -0.60 37.85
N LEU A 209 -9.84 -1.07 36.68
CA LEU A 209 -9.58 -0.25 35.50
C LEU A 209 -10.01 -0.98 34.25
N ILE A 210 -10.67 -0.28 33.33
CA ILE A 210 -11.01 -0.81 32.00
C ILE A 210 -10.09 -0.15 30.97
N THR A 211 -9.40 -0.98 30.19
CA THR A 211 -8.61 -0.55 29.03
C THR A 211 -9.36 -0.88 27.74
N ASP A 212 -9.20 -0.05 26.71
CA ASP A 212 -9.87 -0.28 25.43
C ASP A 212 -9.40 -1.58 24.78
N PHE A 213 -8.07 -1.83 24.81
CA PHE A 213 -7.48 -3.08 24.32
C PHE A 213 -6.42 -3.58 25.30
N PHE A 214 -6.36 -4.89 25.42
CA PHE A 214 -5.33 -5.58 26.21
C PHE A 214 -4.66 -6.65 25.37
N VAL A 215 -3.31 -6.59 25.31
CA VAL A 215 -2.47 -7.59 24.64
C VAL A 215 -1.84 -8.50 25.71
N PRO A 216 -2.36 -9.71 25.95
CA PRO A 216 -1.95 -10.57 27.05
C PRO A 216 -0.47 -10.94 27.01
N ALA A 217 0.06 -11.23 25.81
CA ALA A 217 1.44 -11.67 25.60
C ALA A 217 2.47 -10.65 26.11
N ALA A 218 2.15 -9.36 26.03
CA ALA A 218 3.01 -8.26 26.51
C ALA A 218 2.52 -7.64 27.83
N ARG A 219 1.38 -8.06 28.35
CA ARG A 219 0.66 -7.36 29.43
C ARG A 219 0.50 -5.86 29.13
N LEU A 220 0.21 -5.54 27.86
CA LEU A 220 0.11 -4.18 27.33
C LEU A 220 -1.33 -3.74 27.25
N CYS A 221 -1.63 -2.59 27.86
CA CYS A 221 -2.88 -1.86 27.67
C CYS A 221 -2.72 -0.86 26.53
N ILE A 222 -3.74 -0.72 25.70
CA ILE A 222 -3.83 0.28 24.63
C ILE A 222 -5.11 1.05 24.84
N ASP A 223 -5.01 2.37 25.05
CA ASP A 223 -6.15 3.26 25.21
C ASP A 223 -6.16 4.31 24.11
N TYR A 224 -7.35 4.62 23.60
CA TYR A 224 -7.55 5.67 22.60
C TYR A 224 -8.15 6.92 23.23
N TRP A 225 -7.63 8.09 22.83
CA TRP A 225 -8.09 9.40 23.28
C TRP A 225 -8.42 10.30 22.09
N ALA A 226 -9.69 10.74 22.02
CA ALA A 226 -10.13 11.69 21.00
C ALA A 226 -9.56 13.09 21.23
N ALA A 227 -9.44 13.90 20.16
CA ALA A 227 -8.87 15.25 20.24
C ALA A 227 -9.75 16.22 21.02
N ASP A 228 -11.08 16.06 20.95
CA ASP A 228 -12.05 16.94 21.64
C ASP A 228 -12.28 16.54 23.10
N SER A 229 -11.28 15.95 23.74
CA SER A 229 -11.36 15.52 25.14
C SER A 229 -11.66 16.68 26.07
N GLN A 230 -12.77 16.59 26.80
CA GLN A 230 -13.13 17.57 27.83
C GLN A 230 -12.21 17.45 29.05
N ALA A 231 -12.23 18.42 29.95
CA ALA A 231 -11.43 18.38 31.18
C ALA A 231 -11.65 17.11 32.01
N ALA A 232 -12.84 16.53 31.98
CA ALA A 232 -13.18 15.27 32.64
C ALA A 232 -12.43 14.08 32.00
N ASP A 233 -12.26 14.08 30.67
CA ASP A 233 -11.52 13.01 29.97
C ASP A 233 -10.02 13.07 30.30
N LEU A 234 -9.46 14.27 30.40
CA LEU A 234 -8.07 14.46 30.81
C LEU A 234 -7.84 13.97 32.24
N ALA A 235 -8.76 14.23 33.15
CA ALA A 235 -8.69 13.71 34.51
C ALA A 235 -8.75 12.17 34.54
N SER A 236 -9.63 11.58 33.71
CA SER A 236 -9.73 10.13 33.55
C SER A 236 -8.45 9.53 32.98
N GLN A 237 -7.85 10.15 31.97
CA GLN A 237 -6.58 9.76 31.38
C GLN A 237 -5.46 9.75 32.42
N LEU A 238 -5.30 10.84 33.18
CA LEU A 238 -4.29 10.93 34.22
C LEU A 238 -4.51 9.91 35.35
N ALA A 239 -5.77 9.63 35.71
CA ALA A 239 -6.10 8.59 36.68
C ALA A 239 -5.70 7.19 36.17
N LYS A 240 -6.03 6.86 34.91
CA LYS A 240 -5.59 5.61 34.28
C LYS A 240 -4.07 5.48 34.25
N GLN A 241 -3.35 6.52 33.81
CA GLN A 241 -1.88 6.52 33.78
C GLN A 241 -1.27 6.28 35.17
N SER A 242 -1.86 6.88 36.22
CA SER A 242 -1.42 6.70 37.60
C SER A 242 -1.58 5.26 38.06
N LEU A 243 -2.71 4.60 37.72
CA LEU A 243 -2.95 3.19 38.04
C LEU A 243 -1.99 2.27 37.27
N TYR A 244 -1.76 2.50 35.98
CA TYR A 244 -0.80 1.73 35.21
C TYR A 244 0.60 1.79 35.80
N LYS A 245 1.07 2.97 36.17
CA LYS A 245 2.38 3.18 36.82
C LYS A 245 2.44 2.49 38.19
N LYS A 246 1.41 2.65 39.02
CA LYS A 246 1.31 2.04 40.35
C LYS A 246 1.43 0.52 40.29
N HIS A 247 0.73 -0.11 39.33
CA HIS A 247 0.68 -1.57 39.17
C HIS A 247 1.71 -2.12 38.17
N LYS A 248 2.61 -1.26 37.64
CA LYS A 248 3.69 -1.63 36.70
C LYS A 248 3.14 -2.31 35.43
N ILE A 249 1.99 -1.86 34.95
CA ILE A 249 1.37 -2.31 33.69
C ILE A 249 1.98 -1.51 32.53
N GLN A 250 2.35 -2.20 31.46
CA GLN A 250 2.76 -1.55 30.23
C GLN A 250 1.53 -0.92 29.58
N PHE A 251 1.65 0.30 29.08
CA PHE A 251 0.56 0.95 28.36
C PHE A 251 1.08 1.82 27.21
N VAL A 252 0.25 2.00 26.22
CA VAL A 252 0.42 2.95 25.12
C VAL A 252 -0.89 3.68 24.90
N GLU A 253 -0.80 4.95 24.69
CA GLU A 253 -1.93 5.79 24.35
C GLU A 253 -1.86 6.14 22.87
N VAL A 254 -2.98 6.02 22.18
CA VAL A 254 -3.16 6.40 20.79
C VAL A 254 -4.08 7.61 20.77
N HIS A 255 -3.59 8.73 20.27
CA HIS A 255 -4.36 9.94 20.14
C HIS A 255 -4.85 10.12 18.70
N GLU A 256 -5.91 10.90 18.51
CA GLU A 256 -6.46 11.14 17.18
C GLU A 256 -5.43 11.71 16.19
N GLN A 257 -4.52 12.53 16.66
CA GLN A 257 -3.40 13.06 15.88
C GLN A 257 -2.40 11.98 15.41
N ASP A 258 -2.37 10.84 16.10
CA ASP A 258 -1.45 9.72 15.80
C ASP A 258 -2.01 8.75 14.76
N VAL A 259 -3.24 8.96 14.27
CA VAL A 259 -3.94 8.07 13.33
C VAL A 259 -3.08 7.77 12.11
N GLY A 260 -2.49 8.77 11.50
CA GLY A 260 -1.60 8.62 10.34
C GLY A 260 -0.30 7.86 10.64
N GLN A 261 0.10 7.75 11.92
CA GLN A 261 1.32 7.09 12.38
C GLN A 261 1.02 5.87 13.28
N MET A 262 -0.24 5.46 13.37
CA MET A 262 -0.68 4.38 14.25
C MET A 262 0.11 3.08 14.02
N ASP A 263 0.36 2.74 12.76
CA ASP A 263 1.17 1.57 12.38
C ASP A 263 2.57 1.64 13.02
N GLU A 264 3.23 2.79 12.97
CA GLU A 264 4.56 2.98 13.53
C GLU A 264 4.54 2.95 15.07
N VAL A 265 3.59 3.62 15.69
CA VAL A 265 3.46 3.70 17.16
C VAL A 265 3.21 2.32 17.76
N LEU A 266 2.23 1.58 17.24
CA LEU A 266 1.88 0.25 17.73
C LEU A 266 2.98 -0.77 17.40
N ALA A 267 3.51 -0.76 16.18
CA ALA A 267 4.58 -1.65 15.76
C ALA A 267 5.83 -1.49 16.64
N ARG A 268 6.29 -0.26 16.83
CA ARG A 268 7.47 0.04 17.68
C ARG A 268 7.26 -0.41 19.13
N THR A 269 6.06 -0.17 19.66
CA THR A 269 5.73 -0.54 21.06
C THR A 269 5.74 -2.04 21.24
N LEU A 270 5.09 -2.80 20.36
CA LEU A 270 5.03 -4.27 20.44
C LEU A 270 6.40 -4.92 20.23
N LEU A 271 7.17 -4.47 19.23
CA LEU A 271 8.53 -4.97 18.98
C LEU A 271 9.45 -4.73 20.16
N ARG A 272 9.38 -3.56 20.84
CA ARG A 272 10.14 -3.27 22.05
C ARG A 272 9.78 -4.21 23.19
N LEU A 273 8.56 -4.70 23.26
CA LEU A 273 8.08 -5.67 24.23
C LEU A 273 8.29 -7.13 23.81
N GLY A 274 9.01 -7.36 22.70
CA GLY A 274 9.33 -8.69 22.20
C GLY A 274 8.21 -9.40 21.45
N ILE A 275 7.14 -8.69 21.10
CA ILE A 275 6.05 -9.23 20.28
C ILE A 275 6.41 -9.07 18.82
N ALA A 276 6.58 -10.19 18.13
CA ALA A 276 6.76 -10.19 16.68
C ALA A 276 5.44 -9.77 16.01
N ILE A 277 5.53 -8.82 15.09
CA ILE A 277 4.45 -8.40 14.20
C ILE A 277 4.87 -8.68 12.76
N TYR A 278 3.99 -9.23 11.98
CA TYR A 278 4.32 -9.67 10.61
C TYR A 278 3.74 -8.75 9.56
#